data_6a3b5c645100f44d89d097b243c76b94
#
_entry.id   6a3b5c645100f44d89d097b243c76b94
#
_cell.length_a   1.000
_cell.length_b   1.000
_cell.length_c   1.000
_cell.angle_alpha   90.00
_cell.angle_beta   90.00
_cell.angle_gamma   90.00
#
_symmetry.space_group_name_H-M   'P 1'
#
loop_
_entity.id
_entity.type
_entity.pdbx_description
1 polymer ?
#
loop_
_entity_poly.entity_id
_entity_poly.type
_entity_poly.pdbx_seq_one_letter_code
_entity_poly.pdbx_strand_id
1 'polypeptide(L)'
;MLCFCCMAQEKKFIKGFSGGMMLHSGYQFGGDNPYDYNPKGATFGIGGVARLHLTDHFRTGFEGYFSTLGLKKDLVKGSHNKLFWTGVLADWYWKAGRFYPYVGATVGGGMETAYYMFEGDSHDWLPEVNAVFNKQPFFAVDPFVGCDIAVGEALRLTVKADWLMAIRKTGLNRPQGPRIYFGFIFAH
;
A
#
# COMPACT_ATOMS: atom_id res chain seq x y z
N MET A 1 43.24 9.23 -43.01
CA MET A 1 43.03 9.31 -41.55
C MET A 1 41.60 9.71 -41.33
N LEU A 2 40.70 8.69 -41.21
CA LEU A 2 39.25 8.88 -41.06
C LEU A 2 38.94 8.84 -39.55
N CYS A 3 38.56 10.01 -39.05
CA CYS A 3 38.10 10.15 -37.65
C CYS A 3 36.64 9.71 -37.56
N PHE A 4 36.40 8.49 -37.11
CA PHE A 4 35.05 8.03 -36.73
C PHE A 4 34.70 8.68 -35.38
N CYS A 5 34.04 9.82 -35.41
CA CYS A 5 33.31 10.32 -34.28
C CYS A 5 32.09 9.41 -34.06
N CYS A 6 32.29 8.41 -33.25
CA CYS A 6 31.19 7.62 -32.69
C CYS A 6 30.41 8.52 -31.74
N MET A 7 29.37 9.20 -32.21
CA MET A 7 28.36 9.83 -31.39
C MET A 7 27.58 8.71 -30.74
N ALA A 8 28.04 8.24 -29.58
CA ALA A 8 27.25 7.45 -28.67
C ALA A 8 26.12 8.36 -28.16
N GLN A 9 24.97 8.25 -28.80
CA GLN A 9 23.73 8.82 -28.28
C GLN A 9 23.43 8.07 -26.99
N GLU A 10 23.78 8.64 -25.83
CA GLU A 10 23.36 8.11 -24.54
C GLU A 10 21.85 8.08 -24.52
N LYS A 11 21.25 6.92 -24.77
CA LYS A 11 19.85 6.68 -24.52
C LYS A 11 19.67 6.86 -23.02
N LYS A 12 19.09 7.98 -22.60
CA LYS A 12 18.68 8.16 -21.20
C LYS A 12 17.80 6.96 -20.82
N PHE A 13 18.35 6.09 -19.99
CA PHE A 13 17.67 4.89 -19.51
C PHE A 13 16.40 5.24 -18.70
N ILE A 14 16.41 6.41 -18.04
CA ILE A 14 15.29 6.94 -17.27
C ILE A 14 14.72 8.14 -18.04
N LYS A 15 13.45 8.04 -18.46
CA LYS A 15 12.73 9.08 -19.20
C LYS A 15 12.07 10.13 -18.29
N GLY A 16 11.85 9.80 -17.03
CA GLY A 16 11.23 10.70 -16.05
C GLY A 16 11.06 10.06 -14.69
N PHE A 17 10.62 10.87 -13.78
CA PHE A 17 10.30 10.49 -12.40
C PHE A 17 8.91 11.00 -12.05
N SER A 18 8.19 10.23 -11.26
CA SER A 18 6.95 10.71 -10.64
C SER A 18 6.82 10.16 -9.23
N GLY A 19 6.25 10.96 -8.33
CA GLY A 19 6.04 10.54 -6.96
C GLY A 19 5.07 11.43 -6.23
N GLY A 20 4.45 10.91 -5.20
CA GLY A 20 3.47 11.65 -4.44
C GLY A 20 2.89 10.88 -3.27
N MET A 21 1.85 11.47 -2.70
CA MET A 21 1.17 10.93 -1.53
C MET A 21 -0.28 10.60 -1.85
N MET A 22 -0.78 9.56 -1.20
CA MET A 22 -2.16 9.10 -1.34
C MET A 22 -2.76 8.77 0.02
N LEU A 23 -4.01 9.16 0.20
CA LEU A 23 -4.88 8.64 1.25
C LEU A 23 -5.62 7.41 0.71
N HIS A 24 -5.88 6.45 1.55
CA HIS A 24 -6.68 5.29 1.14
C HIS A 24 -7.74 4.93 2.16
N SER A 25 -8.79 4.34 1.65
CA SER A 25 -9.83 3.67 2.40
C SER A 25 -10.05 2.28 1.79
N GLY A 26 -10.39 1.32 2.61
CA GLY A 26 -10.62 -0.04 2.14
C GLY A 26 -11.34 -0.90 3.16
N TYR A 27 -11.41 -2.16 2.86
CA TYR A 27 -11.98 -3.16 3.76
C TYR A 27 -11.00 -4.33 3.90
N GLN A 28 -10.65 -4.65 5.13
CA GLN A 28 -9.85 -5.82 5.44
C GLN A 28 -10.78 -6.99 5.78
N PHE A 29 -10.61 -8.08 5.06
CA PHE A 29 -11.23 -9.36 5.42
C PHE A 29 -10.38 -10.03 6.48
N GLY A 30 -11.03 -10.51 7.51
CA GLY A 30 -10.36 -11.31 8.52
C GLY A 30 -10.10 -12.73 8.04
N GLY A 31 -9.22 -13.42 8.72
CA GLY A 31 -8.95 -14.85 8.55
C GLY A 31 -9.06 -15.57 9.91
N ASP A 32 -9.04 -16.89 9.89
CA ASP A 32 -9.05 -17.69 11.11
C ASP A 32 -7.84 -17.37 11.98
N ASN A 33 -8.10 -17.03 13.24
CA ASN A 33 -7.10 -16.67 14.23
C ASN A 33 -7.22 -17.62 15.43
N PRO A 34 -6.10 -18.20 15.93
CA PRO A 34 -6.12 -19.06 17.11
C PRO A 34 -6.64 -18.38 18.38
N TYR A 35 -6.75 -17.06 18.39
CA TYR A 35 -7.30 -16.29 19.52
C TYR A 35 -8.80 -15.98 19.40
N ASP A 36 -9.52 -16.69 18.50
CA ASP A 36 -10.95 -16.51 18.24
C ASP A 36 -11.39 -15.08 17.90
N TYR A 37 -10.41 -14.23 17.55
CA TYR A 37 -10.62 -12.84 17.20
C TYR A 37 -10.25 -12.57 15.73
N ASN A 38 -11.25 -12.18 14.94
CA ASN A 38 -11.09 -11.96 13.52
C ASN A 38 -11.11 -10.46 13.19
N PRO A 39 -9.96 -9.79 13.01
CA PRO A 39 -9.91 -8.36 12.68
C PRO A 39 -10.39 -8.13 11.25
N LYS A 40 -11.65 -7.81 11.11
CA LYS A 40 -12.28 -7.42 9.84
C LYS A 40 -12.95 -6.06 9.97
N GLY A 41 -12.89 -5.25 8.93
CA GLY A 41 -13.56 -3.97 8.92
C GLY A 41 -12.95 -2.95 7.97
N ALA A 42 -13.48 -1.72 8.06
CA ALA A 42 -12.99 -0.62 7.27
C ALA A 42 -11.58 -0.21 7.71
N THR A 43 -10.71 0.00 6.74
CA THR A 43 -9.35 0.49 6.94
C THR A 43 -9.20 1.88 6.34
N PHE A 44 -8.41 2.70 7.01
CA PHE A 44 -8.03 4.02 6.53
C PHE A 44 -6.52 4.19 6.68
N GLY A 45 -5.92 4.92 5.76
CA GLY A 45 -4.50 5.11 5.85
C GLY A 45 -3.95 6.14 4.86
N ILE A 46 -2.63 6.28 4.95
CA ILE A 46 -1.85 7.19 4.14
C ILE A 46 -0.57 6.51 3.68
N GLY A 47 -0.09 6.89 2.54
CA GLY A 47 1.19 6.43 2.05
C GLY A 47 1.66 7.22 0.84
N GLY A 48 2.62 6.67 0.14
CA GLY A 48 3.20 7.32 -1.01
C GLY A 48 3.76 6.35 -2.02
N VAL A 49 4.03 6.89 -3.19
CA VAL A 49 4.59 6.17 -4.32
C VAL A 49 5.69 7.00 -4.97
N ALA A 50 6.73 6.32 -5.42
CA ALA A 50 7.80 6.87 -6.24
C ALA A 50 7.98 5.96 -7.46
N ARG A 51 7.92 6.52 -8.67
CA ARG A 51 7.98 5.79 -9.94
C ARG A 51 9.05 6.35 -10.86
N LEU A 52 9.80 5.49 -11.49
CA LEU A 52 10.75 5.78 -12.56
C LEU A 52 10.13 5.38 -13.90
N HIS A 53 10.09 6.28 -14.84
CA HIS A 53 9.60 6.04 -16.20
C HIS A 53 10.75 5.47 -17.05
N LEU A 54 10.71 4.18 -17.31
CA LEU A 54 11.74 3.50 -18.11
C LEU A 54 11.44 3.57 -19.59
N THR A 55 10.15 3.50 -19.95
CA THR A 55 9.69 3.66 -21.33
C THR A 55 8.48 4.61 -21.40
N ASP A 56 7.92 4.81 -22.58
CA ASP A 56 6.71 5.63 -22.78
C ASP A 56 5.45 4.98 -22.19
N HIS A 57 5.53 3.70 -21.80
CA HIS A 57 4.42 2.91 -21.31
C HIS A 57 4.71 2.13 -20.04
N PHE A 58 5.97 2.03 -19.62
CA PHE A 58 6.35 1.19 -18.49
C PHE A 58 7.05 2.01 -17.41
N ARG A 59 6.58 1.81 -16.18
CA ARG A 59 7.14 2.41 -14.97
C ARG A 59 7.45 1.32 -13.95
N THR A 60 8.48 1.55 -13.15
CA THR A 60 8.78 0.77 -11.95
C THR A 60 9.08 1.71 -10.79
N GLY A 61 9.04 1.20 -9.58
CA GLY A 61 9.32 2.05 -8.43
C GLY A 61 9.01 1.39 -7.10
N PHE A 62 8.72 2.22 -6.12
CA PHE A 62 8.41 1.79 -4.77
C PHE A 62 7.14 2.46 -4.28
N GLU A 63 6.39 1.75 -3.46
CA GLU A 63 5.29 2.33 -2.71
C GLU A 63 5.26 1.80 -1.28
N GLY A 64 4.63 2.56 -0.38
CA GLY A 64 4.48 2.15 1.00
C GLY A 64 3.34 2.87 1.69
N TYR A 65 2.63 2.15 2.55
CA TYR A 65 1.40 2.61 3.18
C TYR A 65 1.30 2.19 4.64
N PHE A 66 0.71 3.08 5.41
CA PHE A 66 0.21 2.80 6.75
C PHE A 66 -1.31 2.74 6.73
N SER A 67 -1.88 1.70 7.31
CA SER A 67 -3.31 1.54 7.47
C SER A 67 -3.67 1.32 8.93
N THR A 68 -4.82 1.83 9.35
CA THR A 68 -5.39 1.55 10.65
C THR A 68 -6.77 0.95 10.47
N LEU A 69 -7.02 -0.15 11.15
CA LEU A 69 -8.33 -0.78 11.27
C LEU A 69 -8.92 -0.44 12.63
N GLY A 70 -10.06 0.25 12.61
CA GLY A 70 -10.87 0.47 13.81
C GLY A 70 -11.62 -0.81 14.17
N LEU A 71 -11.34 -1.34 15.33
CA LEU A 71 -12.00 -2.53 15.83
C LEU A 71 -13.36 -2.15 16.45
N LYS A 72 -14.45 -2.72 15.94
CA LYS A 72 -15.80 -2.56 16.48
C LYS A 72 -16.25 -3.88 17.11
N LYS A 73 -16.88 -3.77 18.32
CA LYS A 73 -17.52 -4.80 19.13
C LYS A 73 -16.60 -5.60 20.03
N ASP A 74 -17.01 -5.67 21.28
CA ASP A 74 -16.53 -6.53 22.38
C ASP A 74 -15.10 -6.28 22.89
N LEU A 75 -14.45 -5.18 22.46
CA LEU A 75 -13.14 -4.76 22.94
C LEU A 75 -13.20 -3.36 23.54
N VAL A 76 -12.41 -3.14 24.57
CA VAL A 76 -12.27 -1.84 25.24
C VAL A 76 -11.81 -0.77 24.25
N LYS A 77 -12.27 0.47 24.42
CA LYS A 77 -11.79 1.64 23.67
C LYS A 77 -10.26 1.70 23.71
N GLY A 78 -9.62 1.64 22.56
CA GLY A 78 -8.15 1.66 22.43
C GLY A 78 -7.59 0.47 21.67
N SER A 79 -8.36 -0.61 21.50
CA SER A 79 -7.98 -1.74 20.66
C SER A 79 -7.91 -1.30 19.20
N HIS A 80 -6.78 -1.58 18.56
CA HIS A 80 -6.57 -1.21 17.16
C HIS A 80 -5.65 -2.20 16.46
N ASN A 81 -5.82 -2.31 15.16
CA ASN A 81 -4.89 -3.03 14.29
C ASN A 81 -4.23 -2.04 13.33
N LYS A 82 -2.91 -2.05 13.27
CA LYS A 82 -2.11 -1.24 12.36
C LYS A 82 -1.41 -2.14 11.36
N LEU A 83 -1.48 -1.75 10.12
CA LEU A 83 -0.81 -2.41 9.02
C LEU A 83 0.18 -1.42 8.39
N PHE A 84 1.43 -1.82 8.32
CA PHE A 84 2.45 -1.16 7.49
C PHE A 84 2.89 -2.13 6.41
N TRP A 85 2.97 -1.67 5.16
CA TRP A 85 3.54 -2.46 4.10
C TRP A 85 4.25 -1.58 3.07
N THR A 86 5.23 -2.15 2.37
CA THR A 86 5.99 -1.51 1.31
C THR A 86 6.41 -2.54 0.28
N GLY A 87 6.61 -2.10 -0.95
CA GLY A 87 7.02 -3.01 -2.01
C GLY A 87 7.55 -2.31 -3.25
N VAL A 88 8.09 -3.14 -4.13
CA VAL A 88 8.50 -2.74 -5.48
C VAL A 88 7.30 -2.89 -6.39
N LEU A 89 6.99 -1.85 -7.13
CA LEU A 89 5.90 -1.83 -8.10
C LEU A 89 6.43 -1.85 -9.54
N ALA A 90 5.59 -2.40 -10.41
CA ALA A 90 5.73 -2.25 -11.85
C ALA A 90 4.35 -2.03 -12.45
N ASP A 91 4.22 -1.03 -13.33
CA ASP A 91 2.97 -0.73 -13.99
C ASP A 91 3.16 -0.42 -15.49
N TRP A 92 2.11 -0.71 -16.22
CA TRP A 92 1.96 -0.32 -17.62
C TRP A 92 0.92 0.79 -17.71
N TYR A 93 1.22 1.88 -18.37
CA TYR A 93 0.34 3.03 -18.50
C TYR A 93 0.17 3.48 -19.96
N TRP A 94 -0.94 4.16 -20.20
CA TRP A 94 -1.28 4.73 -21.50
C TRP A 94 -1.51 6.23 -21.36
N LYS A 95 -1.21 6.98 -22.41
CA LYS A 95 -1.50 8.40 -22.45
C LYS A 95 -2.75 8.64 -23.30
N ALA A 96 -3.83 9.09 -22.68
CA ALA A 96 -5.10 9.42 -23.29
C ALA A 96 -5.47 10.89 -23.00
N GLY A 97 -4.83 11.83 -23.69
CA GLY A 97 -4.98 13.26 -23.43
C GLY A 97 -4.45 13.65 -22.05
N ARG A 98 -5.36 14.07 -21.16
CA ARG A 98 -5.04 14.39 -19.75
C ARG A 98 -5.07 13.19 -18.81
N PHE A 99 -5.55 12.06 -19.28
CA PHE A 99 -5.70 10.85 -18.50
C PHE A 99 -4.54 9.89 -18.78
N TYR A 100 -4.03 9.27 -17.72
CA TYR A 100 -2.98 8.28 -17.77
C TYR A 100 -3.45 7.02 -17.03
N PRO A 101 -4.36 6.23 -17.63
CA PRO A 101 -4.76 4.96 -17.04
C PRO A 101 -3.57 4.02 -16.94
N TYR A 102 -3.54 3.22 -15.88
CA TYR A 102 -2.47 2.26 -15.64
C TYR A 102 -2.98 0.99 -14.96
N VAL A 103 -2.25 -0.09 -15.18
CA VAL A 103 -2.44 -1.37 -14.52
C VAL A 103 -1.08 -1.92 -14.11
N GLY A 104 -1.01 -2.53 -12.95
CA GLY A 104 0.25 -3.05 -12.46
C GLY A 104 0.09 -3.93 -11.24
N ALA A 105 1.22 -4.25 -10.63
CA ALA A 105 1.27 -4.97 -9.38
C ALA A 105 2.46 -4.50 -8.54
N THR A 106 2.29 -4.62 -7.23
CA THR A 106 3.35 -4.42 -6.24
C THR A 106 3.63 -5.73 -5.55
N VAL A 107 4.89 -6.02 -5.36
CA VAL A 107 5.37 -7.17 -4.59
C VAL A 107 6.22 -6.66 -3.46
N GLY A 108 5.91 -7.08 -2.25
CA GLY A 108 6.61 -6.55 -1.08
C GLY A 108 6.27 -7.29 0.20
N GLY A 109 6.44 -6.59 1.29
CA GLY A 109 6.16 -7.14 2.61
C GLY A 109 5.77 -6.06 3.59
N GLY A 110 5.28 -6.49 4.72
CA GLY A 110 4.81 -5.59 5.74
C GLY A 110 4.76 -6.22 7.12
N MET A 111 4.22 -5.46 8.03
CA MET A 111 4.02 -5.84 9.42
C MET A 111 2.61 -5.47 9.85
N GLU A 112 1.90 -6.43 10.35
CA GLU A 112 0.64 -6.23 11.06
C GLU A 112 0.95 -6.14 12.56
N THR A 113 0.43 -5.10 13.21
CA THR A 113 0.54 -4.89 14.65
C THR A 113 -0.86 -4.83 15.23
N ALA A 114 -1.23 -5.84 15.95
CA ALA A 114 -2.51 -5.94 16.63
C ALA A 114 -2.35 -5.66 18.13
N TYR A 115 -3.17 -4.75 18.63
CA TYR A 115 -3.25 -4.42 20.04
C TYR A 115 -4.69 -4.60 20.49
N TYR A 116 -4.92 -5.59 21.34
CA TYR A 116 -6.22 -5.93 21.88
C TYR A 116 -6.24 -5.66 23.38
N MET A 117 -7.25 -4.94 23.84
CA MET A 117 -7.55 -4.76 25.24
C MET A 117 -8.87 -5.47 25.57
N PHE A 118 -8.85 -6.29 26.62
CA PHE A 118 -10.03 -6.98 27.11
C PHE A 118 -10.59 -6.25 28.34
N GLU A 119 -11.92 -6.28 28.50
CA GLU A 119 -12.55 -5.80 29.73
C GLU A 119 -12.12 -6.68 30.90
N GLY A 120 -11.54 -6.06 31.93
CA GLY A 120 -11.34 -6.65 33.25
C GLY A 120 -12.08 -5.82 34.27
N ASP A 121 -12.39 -6.39 35.44
CA ASP A 121 -12.96 -5.64 36.54
C ASP A 121 -12.08 -4.44 36.86
N SER A 122 -12.69 -3.27 37.05
CA SER A 122 -12.03 -1.97 37.14
C SER A 122 -11.02 -1.83 38.29
N HIS A 123 -10.95 -2.81 39.19
CA HIS A 123 -10.00 -2.86 40.33
C HIS A 123 -8.77 -3.74 40.05
N ASP A 124 -8.84 -4.66 39.08
CA ASP A 124 -7.79 -5.66 38.82
C ASP A 124 -7.27 -5.63 37.37
N TRP A 125 -7.44 -4.49 36.66
CA TRP A 125 -6.96 -4.40 35.29
C TRP A 125 -5.43 -4.28 35.26
N LEU A 126 -4.78 -5.34 34.81
CA LEU A 126 -3.32 -5.39 34.61
C LEU A 126 -2.99 -5.49 33.11
N PRO A 127 -2.14 -4.60 32.56
CA PRO A 127 -1.76 -4.64 31.15
C PRO A 127 -1.19 -5.98 30.69
N GLU A 128 -0.49 -6.68 31.56
CA GLU A 128 0.13 -7.99 31.30
C GLU A 128 -0.89 -9.11 31.10
N VAL A 129 -2.10 -8.94 31.66
CA VAL A 129 -3.17 -9.96 31.63
C VAL A 129 -4.25 -9.56 30.62
N ASN A 130 -4.59 -8.27 30.58
CA ASN A 130 -5.74 -7.77 29.83
C ASN A 130 -5.36 -7.14 28.47
N ALA A 131 -4.09 -7.10 28.09
CA ALA A 131 -3.65 -6.61 26.80
C ALA A 131 -2.81 -7.64 26.04
N VAL A 132 -3.14 -7.87 24.78
CA VAL A 132 -2.33 -8.71 23.89
C VAL A 132 -1.73 -7.83 22.79
N PHE A 133 -0.40 -7.87 22.70
CA PHE A 133 0.36 -7.20 21.67
C PHE A 133 0.97 -8.24 20.74
N ASN A 134 0.57 -8.21 19.48
CA ASN A 134 1.05 -9.15 18.49
C ASN A 134 1.60 -8.42 17.27
N LYS A 135 2.85 -8.70 16.93
CA LYS A 135 3.51 -8.20 15.70
C LYS A 135 3.77 -9.35 14.75
N GLN A 136 3.32 -9.20 13.53
CA GLN A 136 3.41 -10.28 12.56
C GLN A 136 3.85 -9.77 11.19
N PRO A 137 5.02 -10.23 10.69
CA PRO A 137 5.45 -9.93 9.33
C PRO A 137 4.64 -10.75 8.32
N PHE A 138 4.44 -10.19 7.12
CA PHE A 138 3.82 -10.87 6.00
C PHE A 138 4.50 -10.45 4.69
N PHE A 139 4.36 -11.30 3.70
CA PHE A 139 4.67 -10.99 2.31
C PHE A 139 3.37 -10.72 1.56
N ALA A 140 3.37 -9.79 0.63
CA ALA A 140 2.17 -9.41 -0.10
C ALA A 140 2.41 -9.23 -1.59
N VAL A 141 1.37 -9.57 -2.34
CA VAL A 141 1.20 -9.21 -3.74
C VAL A 141 -0.04 -8.33 -3.83
N ASP A 142 0.06 -7.25 -4.56
CA ASP A 142 -0.96 -6.20 -4.62
C ASP A 142 -1.20 -5.78 -6.08
N PRO A 143 -2.05 -6.49 -6.82
CA PRO A 143 -2.49 -6.05 -8.14
C PRO A 143 -3.33 -4.78 -8.02
N PHE A 144 -3.10 -3.84 -8.93
CA PHE A 144 -3.79 -2.56 -8.94
C PHE A 144 -4.14 -2.06 -10.33
N VAL A 145 -5.15 -1.20 -10.37
CA VAL A 145 -5.52 -0.39 -11.52
C VAL A 145 -5.70 1.05 -11.06
N GLY A 146 -5.47 2.01 -11.94
CA GLY A 146 -5.67 3.40 -11.60
C GLY A 146 -5.60 4.34 -12.78
N CYS A 147 -5.73 5.63 -12.46
CA CYS A 147 -5.64 6.69 -13.46
C CYS A 147 -5.01 7.94 -12.81
N ASP A 148 -3.96 8.43 -13.43
CA ASP A 148 -3.41 9.75 -13.11
C ASP A 148 -4.04 10.78 -14.05
N ILE A 149 -4.52 11.90 -13.52
CA ILE A 149 -5.21 12.98 -14.24
C ILE A 149 -4.33 14.22 -14.18
N ALA A 150 -3.79 14.66 -15.30
CA ALA A 150 -2.98 15.86 -15.36
C ALA A 150 -3.83 17.11 -15.13
N VAL A 151 -3.55 17.83 -14.06
CA VAL A 151 -4.18 19.12 -13.71
C VAL A 151 -3.27 20.31 -13.91
N GLY A 152 -1.98 20.05 -14.12
CA GLY A 152 -0.94 21.04 -14.42
C GLY A 152 0.23 20.39 -15.18
N GLU A 153 1.28 21.15 -15.39
CA GLU A 153 2.48 20.64 -16.10
C GLU A 153 3.15 19.51 -15.32
N ALA A 154 3.33 19.68 -14.02
CA ALA A 154 3.98 18.71 -13.15
C ALA A 154 3.02 18.02 -12.16
N LEU A 155 1.79 18.51 -11.97
CA LEU A 155 0.86 18.00 -10.98
C LEU A 155 -0.21 17.11 -11.62
N ARG A 156 -0.40 15.94 -11.05
CA ARG A 156 -1.45 14.98 -11.39
C ARG A 156 -2.23 14.58 -10.16
N LEU A 157 -3.54 14.50 -10.29
CA LEU A 157 -4.39 13.81 -9.32
C LEU A 157 -4.41 12.32 -9.67
N THR A 158 -4.37 11.46 -8.67
CA THR A 158 -4.39 10.01 -8.89
C THR A 158 -5.55 9.36 -8.16
N VAL A 159 -6.18 8.40 -8.84
CA VAL A 159 -7.13 7.45 -8.26
C VAL A 159 -6.59 6.06 -8.55
N LYS A 160 -6.44 5.24 -7.51
CA LYS A 160 -5.95 3.85 -7.63
C LYS A 160 -6.92 2.94 -6.87
N ALA A 161 -7.18 1.78 -7.40
CA ALA A 161 -7.83 0.68 -6.69
C ALA A 161 -6.91 -0.53 -6.71
N ASP A 162 -6.78 -1.20 -5.59
CA ASP A 162 -5.97 -2.38 -5.45
C ASP A 162 -6.66 -3.48 -4.64
N TRP A 163 -6.03 -4.65 -4.64
CA TRP A 163 -6.43 -5.77 -3.81
C TRP A 163 -5.21 -6.36 -3.11
N LEU A 164 -4.98 -5.97 -1.87
CA LEU A 164 -3.90 -6.53 -1.07
C LEU A 164 -4.14 -8.02 -0.82
N MET A 165 -3.16 -8.84 -1.19
CA MET A 165 -3.13 -10.29 -0.95
C MET A 165 -1.90 -10.63 -0.12
N ALA A 166 -2.07 -10.76 1.19
CA ALA A 166 -0.98 -11.19 2.04
C ALA A 166 -0.79 -12.70 1.98
N ILE A 167 0.45 -13.12 1.75
CA ILE A 167 0.89 -14.52 1.76
C ILE A 167 1.59 -14.76 3.09
N ARG A 168 1.12 -15.75 3.83
CA ARG A 168 1.67 -16.08 5.15
C ARG A 168 1.66 -17.59 5.41
N LYS A 169 2.60 -18.06 6.21
CA LYS A 169 2.56 -19.43 6.73
C LYS A 169 1.33 -19.63 7.62
N THR A 170 0.75 -20.80 7.55
CA THR A 170 -0.50 -21.28 8.15
C THR A 170 -0.80 -20.78 9.57
N GLY A 171 -2.07 -20.51 9.84
CA GLY A 171 -2.65 -20.37 11.19
C GLY A 171 -2.82 -18.95 11.72
N LEU A 172 -2.55 -17.92 10.93
CA LEU A 172 -2.64 -16.53 11.38
C LEU A 172 -3.40 -15.67 10.36
N ASN A 173 -4.03 -14.60 10.85
CA ASN A 173 -4.71 -13.62 10.02
C ASN A 173 -3.87 -13.22 8.81
N ARG A 174 -4.51 -13.15 7.65
CA ARG A 174 -3.92 -12.63 6.42
C ARG A 174 -4.60 -11.31 6.12
N PRO A 175 -3.89 -10.17 6.26
CA PRO A 175 -4.46 -8.91 5.82
C PRO A 175 -4.68 -8.97 4.31
N GLN A 176 -5.95 -8.95 3.91
CA GLN A 176 -6.35 -8.99 2.50
C GLN A 176 -7.61 -8.17 2.30
N GLY A 177 -7.75 -7.59 1.12
CA GLY A 177 -8.98 -6.89 0.76
C GLY A 177 -8.78 -5.73 -0.19
N PRO A 178 -9.88 -5.20 -0.71
CA PRO A 178 -9.90 -4.08 -1.63
C PRO A 178 -9.60 -2.76 -0.92
N ARG A 179 -8.88 -1.88 -1.63
CA ARG A 179 -8.60 -0.51 -1.18
C ARG A 179 -8.74 0.46 -2.36
N ILE A 180 -9.17 1.67 -2.06
CA ILE A 180 -9.25 2.78 -3.00
C ILE A 180 -8.40 3.92 -2.48
N TYR A 181 -7.64 4.52 -3.37
CA TYR A 181 -6.69 5.59 -3.09
C TYR A 181 -7.02 6.85 -3.84
N PHE A 182 -6.82 7.97 -3.18
CA PHE A 182 -6.89 9.31 -3.75
C PHE A 182 -5.67 10.10 -3.33
N GLY A 183 -5.06 10.81 -4.25
CA GLY A 183 -3.89 11.58 -3.93
C GLY A 183 -3.40 12.45 -5.07
N PHE A 184 -2.19 12.94 -4.90
CA PHE A 184 -1.51 13.74 -5.89
C PHE A 184 -0.12 13.19 -6.17
N ILE A 185 0.31 13.34 -7.40
CA ILE A 185 1.61 12.91 -7.90
C ILE A 185 2.25 14.07 -8.64
N PHE A 186 3.49 14.35 -8.34
CA PHE A 186 4.35 15.21 -9.13
C PHE A 186 5.09 14.37 -10.17
N ALA A 187 5.09 14.82 -11.41
CA ALA A 187 5.74 14.15 -12.52
C ALA A 187 6.69 15.12 -13.27
N HIS A 188 7.92 14.67 -13.49
CA HIS A 188 8.98 15.41 -14.16
C HIS A 188 9.59 14.59 -15.30
#